data_6e275325a527c7ebda2b59a0c758acb6
#
_entry.id   6e275325a527c7ebda2b59a0c758acb6
#
_cell.length_a   1.000
_cell.length_b   1.000
_cell.length_c   1.000
_cell.angle_alpha   90.00
_cell.angle_beta   90.00
_cell.angle_gamma   90.00
#
_symmetry.space_group_name_H-M   'P 1'
#
loop_
_entity.id
_entity.type
_entity.pdbx_description
1 polymer ?
#
loop_
_entity_poly.entity_id
_entity_poly.type
_entity_poly.pdbx_seq_one_letter_code
_entity_poly.pdbx_strand_id
1 'polypeptide(L)'
;MTSPRTEGERGEKIAVYAFPLVIIACAAVAFMSPSTFEPVGQYTKQLLMVIMFSMGLTLTIPDLSLVAKRPMPIFLGVICQFVIMPTSALLVAKALELSDAATVGLILLGSVPGGTASNVMAFLAKGDVALSVAMTSVSTLVSPIMTPLLMLWLAGETADVDGKGMMWSLVQTVLIPVGLGLLLRVIASKAVDKVLPVLPWVAIAGIGAVVMAVVSKSQDKLVTVGRIVFVGVAIQNVIGFLFGYYLAKLARERESAARTTAIELSLIHI
;
A
#
# COMPACT_ATOMS: atom_id res chain seq x y z
N MET A 1 31.20 3.83 22.84
CA MET A 1 31.11 4.29 21.43
C MET A 1 30.24 3.29 20.68
N THR A 2 28.98 3.58 20.53
CA THR A 2 28.03 2.77 19.74
C THR A 2 28.33 2.98 18.26
N SER A 3 28.44 1.88 17.49
CA SER A 3 28.79 1.97 16.06
C SER A 3 27.66 2.67 15.29
N PRO A 4 27.97 3.42 14.20
CA PRO A 4 26.96 4.13 13.40
C PRO A 4 25.85 3.23 12.81
N ARG A 5 26.12 1.92 12.67
CA ARG A 5 25.13 0.92 12.24
C ARG A 5 24.00 0.70 13.25
N THR A 6 24.28 0.81 14.54
CA THR A 6 23.28 0.59 15.59
C THR A 6 22.31 1.76 15.76
N GLU A 7 22.69 2.98 15.38
CA GLU A 7 21.80 4.15 15.44
C GLU A 7 20.81 4.18 14.27
N GLY A 8 21.24 3.82 13.04
CA GLY A 8 20.36 3.69 11.88
C GLY A 8 19.29 2.61 12.09
N GLU A 9 19.69 1.42 12.52
CA GLU A 9 18.78 0.31 12.83
C GLU A 9 17.80 0.62 13.99
N ARG A 10 18.21 1.44 14.94
CA ARG A 10 17.34 1.91 16.03
C ARG A 10 16.31 2.92 15.52
N GLY A 11 16.72 3.84 14.65
CA GLY A 11 15.84 4.82 14.03
C GLY A 11 14.76 4.16 13.14
N GLU A 12 15.14 3.16 12.35
CA GLU A 12 14.21 2.38 11.54
C GLU A 12 13.19 1.62 12.39
N LYS A 13 13.63 0.94 13.45
CA LYS A 13 12.73 0.23 14.38
C LYS A 13 11.76 1.18 15.06
N ILE A 14 12.23 2.36 15.51
CA ILE A 14 11.38 3.36 16.13
C ILE A 14 10.35 3.89 15.12
N ALA A 15 10.76 4.17 13.89
CA ALA A 15 9.85 4.63 12.84
C ALA A 15 8.74 3.61 12.56
N VAL A 16 9.07 2.32 12.55
CA VAL A 16 8.13 1.21 12.33
C VAL A 16 7.08 1.11 13.43
N TYR A 17 7.47 1.18 14.70
CA TYR A 17 6.52 1.13 15.81
C TYR A 17 5.75 2.44 16.00
N ALA A 18 6.38 3.57 15.69
CA ALA A 18 5.75 4.88 15.77
C ALA A 18 4.73 5.11 14.64
N PHE A 19 4.93 4.49 13.46
CA PHE A 19 4.10 4.72 12.28
C PHE A 19 2.59 4.56 12.54
N PRO A 20 2.08 3.42 13.04
CA PRO A 20 0.64 3.27 13.30
C PRO A 20 0.11 4.28 14.32
N LEU A 21 0.89 4.57 15.37
CA LEU A 21 0.50 5.52 16.40
C LEU A 21 0.42 6.95 15.85
N VAL A 22 1.38 7.35 15.02
CA VAL A 22 1.39 8.66 14.36
C VAL A 22 0.18 8.80 13.44
N ILE A 23 -0.12 7.77 12.64
CA ILE A 23 -1.26 7.79 11.72
C ILE A 23 -2.59 7.89 12.47
N ILE A 24 -2.76 7.10 13.54
CA ILE A 24 -3.96 7.18 14.40
C ILE A 24 -4.08 8.57 15.03
N ALA A 25 -2.97 9.13 15.54
CA ALA A 25 -2.96 10.47 16.12
C ALA A 25 -3.32 11.55 15.06
N CYS A 26 -2.75 11.46 13.86
CA CYS A 26 -3.08 12.34 12.74
C CYS A 26 -4.58 12.25 12.37
N ALA A 27 -5.12 11.04 12.29
CA ALA A 27 -6.54 10.82 12.01
C ALA A 27 -7.43 11.42 13.12
N ALA A 28 -7.09 11.19 14.40
CA ALA A 28 -7.85 11.72 15.54
C ALA A 28 -7.83 13.25 15.56
N VAL A 29 -6.67 13.88 15.38
CA VAL A 29 -6.54 15.35 15.35
C VAL A 29 -7.33 15.95 14.18
N ALA A 30 -7.25 15.35 12.99
CA ALA A 30 -7.99 15.80 11.83
C ALA A 30 -9.51 15.63 11.99
N PHE A 31 -9.93 14.55 12.65
CA PHE A 31 -11.33 14.32 12.97
C PHE A 31 -11.88 15.35 13.96
N MET A 32 -11.07 15.79 14.93
CA MET A 32 -11.47 16.80 15.93
C MET A 32 -11.45 18.23 15.37
N SER A 33 -10.64 18.50 14.33
CA SER A 33 -10.49 19.85 13.76
C SER A 33 -10.47 19.82 12.23
N PRO A 34 -11.57 19.43 11.58
CA PRO A 34 -11.60 19.19 10.12
C PRO A 34 -11.29 20.44 9.30
N SER A 35 -11.81 21.61 9.68
CA SER A 35 -11.60 22.86 8.96
C SER A 35 -10.13 23.30 8.87
N THR A 36 -9.30 22.87 9.81
CA THR A 36 -7.86 23.19 9.84
C THR A 36 -7.08 22.41 8.78
N PHE A 37 -7.48 21.16 8.52
CA PHE A 37 -6.72 20.23 7.64
C PHE A 37 -7.37 20.02 6.27
N GLU A 38 -8.63 20.43 6.07
CA GLU A 38 -9.29 20.39 4.77
C GLU A 38 -8.47 21.05 3.64
N PRO A 39 -7.82 22.22 3.84
CA PRO A 39 -6.99 22.85 2.82
C PRO A 39 -5.78 22.01 2.38
N VAL A 40 -5.31 21.09 3.21
CA VAL A 40 -4.22 20.15 2.86
C VAL A 40 -4.65 19.23 1.72
N GLY A 41 -5.94 18.99 1.57
CA GLY A 41 -6.52 18.15 0.51
C GLY A 41 -6.14 18.56 -0.91
N GLN A 42 -5.90 19.86 -1.17
CA GLN A 42 -5.44 20.35 -2.47
C GLN A 42 -4.04 19.84 -2.85
N TYR A 43 -3.22 19.46 -1.87
CA TYR A 43 -1.86 18.97 -2.06
C TYR A 43 -1.75 17.44 -2.01
N THR A 44 -2.86 16.71 -1.86
CA THR A 44 -2.85 15.24 -1.74
C THR A 44 -2.10 14.56 -2.89
N LYS A 45 -2.31 15.03 -4.13
CA LYS A 45 -1.61 14.49 -5.30
C LYS A 45 -0.10 14.68 -5.20
N GLN A 46 0.36 15.85 -4.82
CA GLN A 46 1.78 16.19 -4.67
C GLN A 46 2.42 15.40 -3.53
N LEU A 47 1.71 15.26 -2.40
CA LEU A 47 2.16 14.45 -1.27
C LEU A 47 2.34 12.98 -1.67
N LEU A 48 1.37 12.42 -2.39
CA LEU A 48 1.47 11.06 -2.92
C LEU A 48 2.66 10.90 -3.87
N MET A 49 2.90 11.88 -4.77
CA MET A 49 4.06 11.86 -5.68
C MET A 49 5.39 11.86 -4.91
N VAL A 50 5.50 12.64 -3.83
CA VAL A 50 6.70 12.68 -2.96
C VAL A 50 6.91 11.34 -2.26
N ILE A 51 5.84 10.75 -1.73
CA ILE A 51 5.89 9.42 -1.09
C ILE A 51 6.34 8.36 -2.11
N MET A 52 5.74 8.35 -3.30
CA MET A 52 6.07 7.38 -4.35
C MET A 52 7.49 7.57 -4.89
N PHE A 53 7.96 8.81 -5.03
CA PHE A 53 9.35 9.11 -5.37
C PHE A 53 10.31 8.59 -4.30
N SER A 54 10.01 8.82 -3.03
CA SER A 54 10.79 8.30 -1.91
C SER A 54 10.87 6.77 -1.93
N MET A 55 9.75 6.11 -2.25
CA MET A 55 9.71 4.66 -2.46
C MET A 55 10.61 4.23 -3.61
N GLY A 56 10.59 4.95 -4.75
CA GLY A 56 11.47 4.68 -5.88
C GLY A 56 12.96 4.77 -5.53
N LEU A 57 13.35 5.68 -4.64
CA LEU A 57 14.73 5.82 -4.14
C LEU A 57 15.17 4.62 -3.28
N THR A 58 14.26 3.92 -2.64
CA THR A 58 14.59 2.72 -1.82
C THR A 58 14.72 1.46 -2.66
N LEU A 59 14.15 1.41 -3.87
CA LEU A 59 14.24 0.26 -4.76
C LEU A 59 15.66 0.08 -5.31
N THR A 60 16.09 -1.18 -5.43
CA THR A 60 17.41 -1.52 -6.00
C THR A 60 17.27 -2.46 -7.19
N ILE A 61 18.26 -2.44 -8.09
CA ILE A 61 18.31 -3.40 -9.23
C ILE A 61 18.30 -4.85 -8.77
N PRO A 62 19.01 -5.26 -7.69
CA PRO A 62 18.92 -6.60 -7.13
C PRO A 62 17.48 -7.01 -6.75
N ASP A 63 16.68 -6.11 -6.19
CA ASP A 63 15.27 -6.40 -5.84
C ASP A 63 14.46 -6.74 -7.08
N LEU A 64 14.62 -5.97 -8.15
CA LEU A 64 13.99 -6.26 -9.45
C LEU A 64 14.53 -7.54 -10.10
N SER A 65 15.82 -7.86 -9.92
CA SER A 65 16.40 -9.10 -10.44
C SER A 65 15.83 -10.36 -9.77
N LEU A 66 15.29 -10.22 -8.54
CA LEU A 66 14.64 -11.32 -7.84
C LEU A 66 13.39 -11.82 -8.58
N VAL A 67 12.71 -10.92 -9.30
CA VAL A 67 11.54 -11.27 -10.13
C VAL A 67 11.92 -12.32 -11.19
N ALA A 68 13.09 -12.15 -11.82
CA ALA A 68 13.59 -13.11 -12.79
C ALA A 68 14.11 -14.41 -12.15
N LYS A 69 14.66 -14.32 -10.93
CA LYS A 69 15.24 -15.48 -10.23
C LYS A 69 14.22 -16.35 -9.51
N ARG A 70 13.13 -15.75 -9.03
CA ARG A 70 12.05 -16.43 -8.28
C ARG A 70 10.68 -16.00 -8.80
N PRO A 71 10.35 -16.27 -10.08
CA PRO A 71 9.13 -15.75 -10.69
C PRO A 71 7.85 -16.33 -10.05
N MET A 72 7.86 -17.61 -9.64
CA MET A 72 6.67 -18.33 -9.21
C MET A 72 6.03 -17.73 -7.96
N PRO A 73 6.72 -17.52 -6.83
CA PRO A 73 6.09 -16.91 -5.65
C PRO A 73 5.67 -15.47 -5.87
N ILE A 74 6.43 -14.69 -6.67
CA ILE A 74 6.07 -13.30 -6.99
C ILE A 74 4.81 -13.26 -7.86
N PHE A 75 4.76 -14.08 -8.90
CA PHE A 75 3.59 -14.17 -9.78
C PHE A 75 2.34 -14.63 -9.04
N LEU A 76 2.49 -15.64 -8.16
CA LEU A 76 1.41 -16.11 -7.30
C LEU A 76 0.88 -14.97 -6.42
N GLY A 77 1.75 -14.23 -5.73
CA GLY A 77 1.35 -13.12 -4.87
C GLY A 77 0.68 -11.99 -5.64
N VAL A 78 1.21 -11.60 -6.79
CA VAL A 78 0.64 -10.54 -7.64
C VAL A 78 -0.73 -10.96 -8.21
N ILE A 79 -0.87 -12.22 -8.66
CA ILE A 79 -2.18 -12.72 -9.10
C ILE A 79 -3.17 -12.75 -7.93
N CYS A 80 -2.77 -13.30 -6.79
CA CYS A 80 -3.62 -13.31 -5.60
C CYS A 80 -4.07 -11.89 -5.23
N GLN A 81 -3.17 -10.92 -5.33
CA GLN A 81 -3.47 -9.52 -5.09
C GLN A 81 -4.58 -9.00 -5.99
N PHE A 82 -4.44 -9.13 -7.29
CA PHE A 82 -5.37 -8.54 -8.26
C PHE A 82 -6.58 -9.43 -8.58
N VAL A 83 -6.66 -10.65 -8.08
CA VAL A 83 -7.82 -11.55 -8.23
C VAL A 83 -8.57 -11.69 -6.93
N ILE A 84 -7.90 -12.12 -5.86
CA ILE A 84 -8.56 -12.46 -4.59
C ILE A 84 -9.03 -11.20 -3.88
N MET A 85 -8.19 -10.17 -3.79
CA MET A 85 -8.55 -8.99 -3.01
C MET A 85 -9.73 -8.20 -3.59
N PRO A 86 -9.79 -7.87 -4.90
CA PRO A 86 -10.95 -7.17 -5.44
C PRO A 86 -12.20 -8.05 -5.48
N THR A 87 -12.06 -9.36 -5.73
CA THR A 87 -13.21 -10.29 -5.70
C THR A 87 -13.77 -10.44 -4.29
N SER A 88 -12.90 -10.58 -3.28
CA SER A 88 -13.31 -10.62 -1.87
C SER A 88 -13.98 -9.32 -1.44
N ALA A 89 -13.48 -8.18 -1.91
CA ALA A 89 -14.09 -6.86 -1.68
C ALA A 89 -15.53 -6.81 -2.18
N LEU A 90 -15.77 -7.24 -3.41
CA LEU A 90 -17.12 -7.31 -4.00
C LEU A 90 -18.04 -8.26 -3.20
N LEU A 91 -17.55 -9.45 -2.84
CA LEU A 91 -18.33 -10.42 -2.08
C LEU A 91 -18.67 -9.90 -0.68
N VAL A 92 -17.72 -9.29 0.01
CA VAL A 92 -17.91 -8.68 1.34
C VAL A 92 -18.88 -7.50 1.25
N ALA A 93 -18.73 -6.63 0.24
CA ALA A 93 -19.65 -5.52 0.03
C ALA A 93 -21.09 -5.97 -0.18
N LYS A 94 -21.31 -7.01 -0.97
CA LYS A 94 -22.64 -7.62 -1.18
C LYS A 94 -23.17 -8.30 0.09
N ALA A 95 -22.33 -9.03 0.82
CA ALA A 95 -22.73 -9.73 2.04
C ALA A 95 -23.11 -8.77 3.19
N LEU A 96 -22.50 -7.58 3.23
CA LEU A 96 -22.79 -6.54 4.22
C LEU A 96 -23.80 -5.51 3.72
N GLU A 97 -24.38 -5.70 2.53
CA GLU A 97 -25.33 -4.78 1.89
C GLU A 97 -24.83 -3.32 1.92
N LEU A 98 -23.56 -3.13 1.55
CA LEU A 98 -22.96 -1.80 1.55
C LEU A 98 -23.62 -0.90 0.50
N SER A 99 -23.67 0.41 0.78
CA SER A 99 -24.08 1.39 -0.22
C SER A 99 -23.14 1.37 -1.44
N ASP A 100 -23.62 1.83 -2.59
CA ASP A 100 -22.85 1.88 -3.83
C ASP A 100 -21.48 2.56 -3.65
N ALA A 101 -21.46 3.72 -2.97
CA ALA A 101 -20.22 4.43 -2.70
C ALA A 101 -19.24 3.64 -1.82
N ALA A 102 -19.73 2.93 -0.80
CA ALA A 102 -18.91 2.09 0.06
C ALA A 102 -18.44 0.83 -0.67
N THR A 103 -19.28 0.24 -1.52
CA THR A 103 -18.94 -0.89 -2.38
C THR A 103 -17.82 -0.53 -3.35
N VAL A 104 -17.94 0.58 -4.07
CA VAL A 104 -16.90 1.08 -4.98
C VAL A 104 -15.60 1.36 -4.23
N GLY A 105 -15.68 1.97 -3.04
CA GLY A 105 -14.53 2.22 -2.18
C GLY A 105 -13.82 0.93 -1.75
N LEU A 106 -14.56 -0.10 -1.35
CA LEU A 106 -14.00 -1.39 -0.93
C LEU A 106 -13.39 -2.16 -2.09
N ILE A 107 -14.02 -2.13 -3.29
CA ILE A 107 -13.45 -2.71 -4.51
C ILE A 107 -12.16 -1.98 -4.91
N LEU A 108 -12.16 -0.66 -4.87
CA LEU A 108 -10.97 0.14 -5.15
C LEU A 108 -9.83 -0.23 -4.19
N LEU A 109 -10.13 -0.34 -2.90
CA LEU A 109 -9.19 -0.75 -1.87
C LEU A 109 -8.58 -2.12 -2.20
N GLY A 110 -9.40 -3.12 -2.60
CA GLY A 110 -8.91 -4.43 -3.03
C GLY A 110 -8.13 -4.43 -4.34
N SER A 111 -8.29 -3.39 -5.16
CA SER A 111 -7.68 -3.29 -6.49
C SER A 111 -6.36 -2.51 -6.53
N VAL A 112 -5.92 -1.94 -5.40
CA VAL A 112 -4.63 -1.23 -5.32
C VAL A 112 -3.47 -2.19 -5.06
N PRO A 113 -2.22 -1.80 -5.38
CA PRO A 113 -1.03 -2.63 -5.13
C PRO A 113 -0.70 -2.76 -3.65
N GLY A 114 0.17 -3.71 -3.31
CA GLY A 114 0.72 -3.87 -1.97
C GLY A 114 1.40 -2.61 -1.45
N GLY A 115 1.31 -2.37 -0.13
CA GLY A 115 1.90 -1.22 0.54
C GLY A 115 3.30 -1.53 1.10
N THR A 116 4.16 -0.51 1.24
CA THR A 116 5.51 -0.67 1.81
C THR A 116 5.52 -1.11 3.28
N ALA A 117 4.42 -0.92 4.00
CA ALA A 117 4.26 -1.40 5.37
C ALA A 117 4.36 -2.93 5.47
N SER A 118 3.95 -3.66 4.42
CA SER A 118 4.06 -5.12 4.36
C SER A 118 5.51 -5.61 4.46
N ASN A 119 6.48 -4.89 3.89
CA ASN A 119 7.90 -5.25 3.95
C ASN A 119 8.42 -5.29 5.39
N VAL A 120 7.97 -4.34 6.20
CA VAL A 120 8.34 -4.26 7.61
C VAL A 120 7.67 -5.37 8.41
N MET A 121 6.39 -5.61 8.15
CA MET A 121 5.65 -6.69 8.82
C MET A 121 6.17 -8.07 8.41
N ALA A 122 6.58 -8.25 7.16
CA ALA A 122 7.27 -9.47 6.71
C ALA A 122 8.57 -9.69 7.50
N PHE A 123 9.35 -8.64 7.75
CA PHE A 123 10.54 -8.73 8.59
C PHE A 123 10.21 -9.16 10.04
N LEU A 124 9.22 -8.52 10.66
CA LEU A 124 8.79 -8.84 12.03
C LEU A 124 8.24 -10.26 12.16
N ALA A 125 7.52 -10.72 11.15
CA ALA A 125 6.96 -12.08 11.09
C ALA A 125 7.97 -13.16 10.68
N LYS A 126 9.26 -12.81 10.55
CA LYS A 126 10.31 -13.69 10.03
C LYS A 126 9.95 -14.28 8.66
N GLY A 127 9.32 -13.48 7.82
CA GLY A 127 9.04 -13.77 6.43
C GLY A 127 10.25 -13.52 5.52
N ASP A 128 10.04 -13.64 4.22
CA ASP A 128 11.02 -13.35 3.17
C ASP A 128 10.87 -11.89 2.71
N VAL A 129 11.64 -11.00 3.33
CA VAL A 129 11.55 -9.54 3.06
C VAL A 129 11.90 -9.22 1.59
N ALA A 130 12.86 -9.91 1.00
CA ALA A 130 13.23 -9.69 -0.39
C ALA A 130 12.07 -10.07 -1.34
N LEU A 131 11.33 -11.13 -1.01
CA LEU A 131 10.11 -11.50 -1.72
C LEU A 131 9.02 -10.43 -1.56
N SER A 132 8.81 -9.89 -0.36
CA SER A 132 7.85 -8.82 -0.09
C SER A 132 8.14 -7.58 -0.95
N VAL A 133 9.39 -7.10 -0.93
CA VAL A 133 9.82 -5.94 -1.73
C VAL A 133 9.60 -6.19 -3.22
N ALA A 134 9.92 -7.40 -3.72
CA ALA A 134 9.73 -7.74 -5.12
C ALA A 134 8.24 -7.79 -5.51
N MET A 135 7.38 -8.39 -4.66
CA MET A 135 5.93 -8.44 -4.88
C MET A 135 5.31 -7.04 -4.90
N THR A 136 5.61 -6.21 -3.89
CA THR A 136 5.17 -4.81 -3.82
C THR A 136 5.63 -4.03 -5.06
N SER A 137 6.89 -4.20 -5.48
CA SER A 137 7.43 -3.50 -6.66
C SER A 137 6.69 -3.86 -7.93
N VAL A 138 6.48 -5.16 -8.18
CA VAL A 138 5.77 -5.64 -9.38
C VAL A 138 4.31 -5.19 -9.35
N SER A 139 3.61 -5.36 -8.22
CA SER A 139 2.21 -4.93 -8.11
C SER A 139 2.05 -3.42 -8.31
N THR A 140 2.97 -2.62 -7.78
CA THR A 140 2.99 -1.15 -7.98
C THR A 140 3.21 -0.76 -9.45
N LEU A 141 4.13 -1.43 -10.16
CA LEU A 141 4.39 -1.17 -11.58
C LEU A 141 3.22 -1.57 -12.48
N VAL A 142 2.49 -2.60 -12.11
CA VAL A 142 1.34 -3.13 -12.88
C VAL A 142 0.03 -2.40 -12.52
N SER A 143 -0.06 -1.79 -11.36
CA SER A 143 -1.29 -1.17 -10.84
C SER A 143 -1.91 -0.10 -11.73
N PRO A 144 -1.18 0.75 -12.49
CA PRO A 144 -1.80 1.74 -13.37
C PRO A 144 -2.67 1.13 -14.48
N ILE A 145 -2.46 -0.15 -14.79
CA ILE A 145 -3.27 -0.90 -15.74
C ILE A 145 -4.32 -1.74 -15.01
N MET A 146 -3.88 -2.53 -14.02
CA MET A 146 -4.75 -3.50 -13.34
C MET A 146 -5.83 -2.84 -12.50
N THR A 147 -5.51 -1.80 -11.75
CA THR A 147 -6.49 -1.12 -10.90
C THR A 147 -7.66 -0.53 -11.69
N PRO A 148 -7.45 0.27 -12.78
CA PRO A 148 -8.55 0.76 -13.61
C PRO A 148 -9.35 -0.34 -14.29
N LEU A 149 -8.69 -1.40 -14.77
CA LEU A 149 -9.39 -2.53 -15.40
C LEU A 149 -10.31 -3.26 -14.42
N LEU A 150 -9.82 -3.51 -13.21
CA LEU A 150 -10.61 -4.14 -12.16
C LEU A 150 -11.77 -3.25 -11.70
N MET A 151 -11.54 -1.95 -11.60
CA MET A 151 -12.61 -1.00 -11.27
C MET A 151 -13.68 -0.95 -12.36
N LEU A 152 -13.31 -0.92 -13.63
CA LEU A 152 -14.26 -0.98 -14.73
C LEU A 152 -15.05 -2.28 -14.73
N TRP A 153 -14.38 -3.40 -14.45
CA TRP A 153 -15.03 -4.71 -14.49
C TRP A 153 -15.93 -4.98 -13.28
N LEU A 154 -15.49 -4.62 -12.07
CA LEU A 154 -16.18 -5.00 -10.83
C LEU A 154 -17.09 -3.89 -10.29
N ALA A 155 -16.79 -2.63 -10.56
CA ALA A 155 -17.53 -1.47 -10.08
C ALA A 155 -18.24 -0.68 -11.19
N GLY A 156 -18.00 -1.00 -12.47
CA GLY A 156 -18.53 -0.26 -13.60
C GLY A 156 -20.06 -0.27 -13.72
N GLU A 157 -20.73 -1.29 -13.17
CA GLU A 157 -22.20 -1.32 -13.10
C GLU A 157 -22.76 -0.50 -11.93
N THR A 158 -21.92 -0.25 -10.90
CA THR A 158 -22.31 0.45 -9.66
C THR A 158 -21.99 1.95 -9.73
N ALA A 159 -20.97 2.33 -10.53
CA ALA A 159 -20.55 3.71 -10.69
C ALA A 159 -19.99 3.96 -12.09
N ASP A 160 -20.13 5.22 -12.55
CA ASP A 160 -19.46 5.67 -13.76
C ASP A 160 -17.96 5.82 -13.52
N VAL A 161 -17.17 4.82 -13.95
CA VAL A 161 -15.72 4.75 -13.75
C VAL A 161 -14.99 5.28 -14.96
N ASP A 162 -14.34 6.43 -14.85
CA ASP A 162 -13.39 6.90 -15.85
C ASP A 162 -12.07 6.14 -15.77
N GLY A 163 -12.02 4.96 -16.37
CA GLY A 163 -10.85 4.10 -16.36
C GLY A 163 -9.62 4.72 -17.03
N LYS A 164 -9.80 5.56 -18.07
CA LYS A 164 -8.68 6.24 -18.75
C LYS A 164 -8.10 7.35 -17.87
N GLY A 165 -8.95 8.17 -17.28
CA GLY A 165 -8.53 9.21 -16.34
C GLY A 165 -7.86 8.63 -15.11
N MET A 166 -8.40 7.53 -14.55
CA MET A 166 -7.80 6.79 -13.45
C MET A 166 -6.41 6.24 -13.81
N MET A 167 -6.28 5.58 -14.96
CA MET A 167 -5.00 5.06 -15.44
C MET A 167 -3.95 6.18 -15.57
N TRP A 168 -4.32 7.29 -16.21
CA TRP A 168 -3.41 8.42 -16.37
C TRP A 168 -3.04 9.07 -15.05
N SER A 169 -3.98 9.19 -14.13
CA SER A 169 -3.72 9.66 -12.77
C SER A 169 -2.71 8.78 -12.03
N LEU A 170 -2.86 7.45 -12.10
CA LEU A 170 -1.94 6.50 -11.48
C LEU A 170 -0.55 6.51 -12.15
N VAL A 171 -0.49 6.65 -13.48
CA VAL A 171 0.80 6.85 -14.17
C VAL A 171 1.53 8.08 -13.62
N GLN A 172 0.83 9.21 -13.49
CA GLN A 172 1.41 10.45 -13.00
C GLN A 172 1.79 10.42 -11.52
N THR A 173 0.95 9.81 -10.68
CA THR A 173 1.13 9.85 -9.21
C THR A 173 1.96 8.70 -8.67
N VAL A 174 2.06 7.59 -9.39
CA VAL A 174 2.77 6.38 -8.95
C VAL A 174 3.93 6.06 -9.88
N LEU A 175 3.66 5.75 -11.16
CA LEU A 175 4.67 5.18 -12.05
C LEU A 175 5.81 6.16 -12.35
N ILE A 176 5.48 7.41 -12.69
CA ILE A 176 6.49 8.44 -12.98
C ILE A 176 7.36 8.73 -11.76
N PRO A 177 6.82 9.03 -10.57
CA PRO A 177 7.65 9.31 -9.40
C PRO A 177 8.51 8.12 -8.97
N VAL A 178 7.96 6.90 -8.95
CA VAL A 178 8.72 5.69 -8.64
C VAL A 178 9.84 5.47 -9.65
N GLY A 179 9.55 5.63 -10.95
CA GLY A 179 10.55 5.48 -12.01
C GLY A 179 11.68 6.52 -11.91
N LEU A 180 11.34 7.77 -11.62
CA LEU A 180 12.34 8.83 -11.38
C LEU A 180 13.18 8.56 -10.13
N GLY A 181 12.56 8.08 -9.05
CA GLY A 181 13.28 7.70 -7.83
C GLY A 181 14.27 6.56 -8.10
N LEU A 182 13.82 5.50 -8.78
CA LEU A 182 14.68 4.38 -9.17
C LEU A 182 15.81 4.82 -10.11
N LEU A 183 15.52 5.69 -11.10
CA LEU A 183 16.52 6.23 -12.00
C LEU A 183 17.60 6.99 -11.23
N LEU A 184 17.18 7.85 -10.30
CA LEU A 184 18.11 8.60 -9.45
C LEU A 184 18.92 7.66 -8.53
N ARG A 185 18.29 6.59 -8.01
CA ARG A 185 18.97 5.54 -7.25
C ARG A 185 20.09 4.88 -8.05
N VAL A 186 19.89 4.63 -9.34
CA VAL A 186 20.90 4.04 -10.23
C VAL A 186 22.02 5.00 -10.58
N ILE A 187 21.68 6.25 -10.93
CA ILE A 187 22.66 7.23 -11.42
C ILE A 187 23.48 7.84 -10.29
N ALA A 188 22.84 8.11 -9.14
CA ALA A 188 23.42 8.86 -8.03
C ALA A 188 23.37 8.09 -6.71
N SER A 189 23.69 6.78 -6.72
CA SER A 189 23.58 5.89 -5.55
C SER A 189 24.24 6.45 -4.29
N LYS A 190 25.45 7.01 -4.39
CA LYS A 190 26.18 7.59 -3.25
C LYS A 190 25.47 8.80 -2.62
N ALA A 191 24.77 9.61 -3.42
CA ALA A 191 23.98 10.73 -2.91
C ALA A 191 22.69 10.23 -2.28
N VAL A 192 22.02 9.26 -2.90
CA VAL A 192 20.81 8.63 -2.39
C VAL A 192 21.08 7.92 -1.06
N ASP A 193 22.21 7.22 -0.91
CA ASP A 193 22.60 6.55 0.35
C ASP A 193 22.62 7.49 1.55
N LYS A 194 22.95 8.77 1.34
CA LYS A 194 22.95 9.79 2.41
C LYS A 194 21.55 10.19 2.86
N VAL A 195 20.56 10.12 1.97
CA VAL A 195 19.18 10.51 2.27
C VAL A 195 18.29 9.33 2.67
N LEU A 196 18.71 8.08 2.41
CA LEU A 196 17.95 6.87 2.79
C LEU A 196 17.44 6.87 4.23
N PRO A 197 18.24 7.27 5.27
CA PRO A 197 17.75 7.24 6.65
C PRO A 197 16.61 8.23 6.92
N VAL A 198 16.44 9.24 6.07
CA VAL A 198 15.39 10.27 6.21
C VAL A 198 14.11 9.87 5.48
N LEU A 199 14.18 9.02 4.46
CA LEU A 199 13.03 8.65 3.63
C LEU A 199 11.84 8.05 4.41
N PRO A 200 12.04 7.18 5.42
CA PRO A 200 10.93 6.69 6.23
C PRO A 200 10.15 7.82 6.93
N TRP A 201 10.86 8.83 7.43
CA TRP A 201 10.24 9.99 8.08
C TRP A 201 9.48 10.87 7.10
N VAL A 202 10.00 11.04 5.87
CA VAL A 202 9.30 11.74 4.78
C VAL A 202 8.02 11.00 4.43
N ALA A 203 8.07 9.67 4.33
CA ALA A 203 6.90 8.84 4.06
C ALA A 203 5.85 8.95 5.20
N ILE A 204 6.28 8.85 6.46
CA ILE A 204 5.39 8.97 7.63
C ILE A 204 4.71 10.35 7.64
N ALA A 205 5.47 11.42 7.45
CA ALA A 205 4.94 12.78 7.41
C ALA A 205 3.97 12.99 6.24
N GLY A 206 4.32 12.48 5.06
CA GLY A 206 3.50 12.56 3.86
C GLY A 206 2.18 11.79 4.01
N ILE A 207 2.25 10.55 4.50
CA ILE A 207 1.06 9.72 4.74
C ILE A 207 0.20 10.35 5.83
N GLY A 208 0.79 10.85 6.92
CA GLY A 208 0.07 11.56 7.98
C GLY A 208 -0.69 12.77 7.44
N ALA A 209 -0.06 13.58 6.59
CA ALA A 209 -0.70 14.72 5.95
C ALA A 209 -1.86 14.31 5.02
N VAL A 210 -1.68 13.25 4.22
CA VAL A 210 -2.75 12.69 3.37
C VAL A 210 -3.90 12.18 4.22
N VAL A 211 -3.63 11.45 5.30
CA VAL A 211 -4.66 10.94 6.22
C VAL A 211 -5.42 12.10 6.86
N MET A 212 -4.73 13.13 7.33
CA MET A 212 -5.39 14.33 7.88
C MET A 212 -6.33 14.97 6.86
N ALA A 213 -5.88 15.15 5.62
CA ALA A 213 -6.70 15.72 4.55
C ALA A 213 -7.94 14.88 4.23
N VAL A 214 -7.77 13.56 4.13
CA VAL A 214 -8.87 12.64 3.78
C VAL A 214 -9.87 12.51 4.92
N VAL A 215 -9.41 12.37 6.17
CA VAL A 215 -10.28 12.27 7.36
C VAL A 215 -11.08 13.56 7.55
N SER A 216 -10.44 14.74 7.43
CA SER A 216 -11.13 16.02 7.52
C SER A 216 -12.27 16.18 6.51
N LYS A 217 -12.01 15.78 5.25
CA LYS A 217 -13.00 15.87 4.17
C LYS A 217 -14.13 14.84 4.30
N SER A 218 -13.88 13.75 4.99
CA SER A 218 -14.80 12.60 5.06
C SER A 218 -15.43 12.40 6.45
N GLN A 219 -15.32 13.37 7.36
CA GLN A 219 -15.76 13.24 8.76
C GLN A 219 -17.19 12.73 8.88
N ASP A 220 -18.15 13.34 8.18
CA ASP A 220 -19.57 12.97 8.25
C ASP A 220 -19.81 11.53 7.76
N LYS A 221 -19.11 11.12 6.71
CA LYS A 221 -19.20 9.76 6.18
C LYS A 221 -18.59 8.74 7.14
N LEU A 222 -17.49 9.10 7.82
CA LEU A 222 -16.86 8.23 8.83
C LEU A 222 -17.79 7.96 10.01
N VAL A 223 -18.56 8.97 10.43
CA VAL A 223 -19.55 8.80 11.52
C VAL A 223 -20.71 7.91 11.09
N THR A 224 -21.22 8.08 9.87
CA THR A 224 -22.44 7.41 9.39
C THR A 224 -22.19 5.98 8.92
N VAL A 225 -21.13 5.74 8.13
CA VAL A 225 -20.88 4.43 7.51
C VAL A 225 -19.54 3.79 7.93
N GLY A 226 -18.69 4.51 8.66
CA GLY A 226 -17.34 4.06 8.97
C GLY A 226 -17.29 2.71 9.69
N ARG A 227 -18.25 2.43 10.57
CA ARG A 227 -18.30 1.18 11.34
C ARG A 227 -18.51 -0.05 10.46
N ILE A 228 -19.44 0.01 9.50
CA ILE A 228 -19.71 -1.11 8.60
C ILE A 228 -18.59 -1.29 7.57
N VAL A 229 -18.01 -0.18 7.09
CA VAL A 229 -16.84 -0.21 6.19
C VAL A 229 -15.63 -0.80 6.92
N PHE A 230 -15.38 -0.41 8.17
CA PHE A 230 -14.31 -1.01 8.99
C PHE A 230 -14.46 -2.52 9.13
N VAL A 231 -15.67 -3.01 9.39
CA VAL A 231 -15.96 -4.47 9.45
C VAL A 231 -15.67 -5.09 8.09
N GLY A 232 -16.10 -4.47 7.00
CA GLY A 232 -15.83 -4.95 5.63
C GLY A 232 -14.34 -5.07 5.34
N VAL A 233 -13.56 -4.04 5.66
CA VAL A 233 -12.09 -4.02 5.52
C VAL A 233 -11.43 -5.10 6.38
N ALA A 234 -11.87 -5.27 7.64
CA ALA A 234 -11.34 -6.30 8.53
C ALA A 234 -11.59 -7.71 7.99
N ILE A 235 -12.79 -7.99 7.50
CA ILE A 235 -13.12 -9.28 6.87
C ILE A 235 -12.27 -9.51 5.62
N GLN A 236 -12.14 -8.49 4.76
CA GLN A 236 -11.32 -8.56 3.55
C GLN A 236 -9.85 -8.85 3.88
N ASN A 237 -9.29 -8.20 4.91
CA ASN A 237 -7.93 -8.45 5.37
C ASN A 237 -7.74 -9.89 5.86
N VAL A 238 -8.68 -10.42 6.64
CA VAL A 238 -8.64 -11.82 7.10
C VAL A 238 -8.68 -12.77 5.92
N ILE A 239 -9.53 -12.52 4.92
CA ILE A 239 -9.61 -13.31 3.70
C ILE A 239 -8.26 -13.26 2.97
N GLY A 240 -7.70 -12.07 2.74
CA GLY A 240 -6.39 -11.90 2.09
C GLY A 240 -5.27 -12.66 2.81
N PHE A 241 -5.23 -12.54 4.14
CA PHE A 241 -4.24 -13.25 4.96
C PHE A 241 -4.35 -14.77 4.84
N LEU A 242 -5.55 -15.31 4.98
CA LEU A 242 -5.80 -16.75 4.90
C LEU A 242 -5.50 -17.29 3.50
N PHE A 243 -6.08 -16.69 2.47
CA PHE A 243 -5.85 -17.14 1.10
C PHE A 243 -4.40 -17.00 0.68
N GLY A 244 -3.74 -15.89 1.01
CA GLY A 244 -2.32 -15.69 0.72
C GLY A 244 -1.43 -16.77 1.34
N TYR A 245 -1.70 -17.11 2.61
CA TYR A 245 -0.97 -18.17 3.30
C TYR A 245 -1.22 -19.56 2.69
N TYR A 246 -2.48 -19.96 2.58
CA TYR A 246 -2.81 -21.30 2.13
C TYR A 246 -2.48 -21.55 0.66
N LEU A 247 -2.63 -20.57 -0.21
CA LEU A 247 -2.24 -20.69 -1.63
C LEU A 247 -0.71 -20.80 -1.80
N ALA A 248 0.06 -20.04 -1.03
CA ALA A 248 1.51 -20.20 -1.04
C ALA A 248 1.93 -21.58 -0.51
N LYS A 249 1.27 -22.11 0.52
CA LYS A 249 1.49 -23.48 1.02
C LYS A 249 1.08 -24.54 -0.01
N LEU A 250 -0.01 -24.34 -0.71
CA LEU A 250 -0.47 -25.25 -1.79
C LEU A 250 0.53 -25.26 -2.96
N ALA A 251 1.12 -24.10 -3.27
CA ALA A 251 2.21 -23.97 -4.23
C ALA A 251 3.56 -24.51 -3.73
N ARG A 252 3.58 -25.14 -2.54
CA ARG A 252 4.76 -25.72 -1.89
C ARG A 252 5.87 -24.72 -1.60
N GLU A 253 5.51 -23.47 -1.40
CA GLU A 253 6.46 -22.45 -0.98
C GLU A 253 6.94 -22.66 0.46
N ARG A 254 8.14 -22.12 0.76
CA ARG A 254 8.70 -22.17 2.12
C ARG A 254 7.82 -21.38 3.08
N GLU A 255 7.89 -21.75 4.36
CA GLU A 255 7.12 -21.07 5.42
C GLU A 255 7.32 -19.56 5.43
N SER A 256 8.56 -19.08 5.25
CA SER A 256 8.85 -17.64 5.17
C SER A 256 8.17 -16.96 3.98
N ALA A 257 8.12 -17.61 2.83
CA ALA A 257 7.41 -17.08 1.65
C ALA A 257 5.89 -17.10 1.84
N ALA A 258 5.33 -18.15 2.47
CA ALA A 258 3.90 -18.21 2.77
C ALA A 258 3.46 -17.10 3.73
N ARG A 259 4.24 -16.83 4.79
CA ARG A 259 4.01 -15.69 5.69
C ARG A 259 4.06 -14.37 4.94
N THR A 260 5.06 -14.20 4.08
CA THR A 260 5.19 -12.98 3.26
C THR A 260 4.00 -12.77 2.35
N THR A 261 3.57 -13.80 1.62
CA THR A 261 2.40 -13.70 0.73
C THR A 261 1.12 -13.37 1.52
N ALA A 262 0.92 -13.98 2.69
CA ALA A 262 -0.20 -13.68 3.57
C ALA A 262 -0.21 -12.21 4.02
N ILE A 263 0.94 -11.72 4.45
CA ILE A 263 1.11 -10.33 4.92
C ILE A 263 0.93 -9.35 3.78
N GLU A 264 1.51 -9.63 2.61
CA GLU A 264 1.44 -8.77 1.43
C GLU A 264 -0.01 -8.56 0.98
N LEU A 265 -0.83 -9.63 0.98
CA LEU A 265 -2.24 -9.54 0.61
C LEU A 265 -3.10 -8.85 1.66
N SER A 266 -2.81 -9.02 2.95
CA SER A 266 -3.63 -8.48 4.03
C SER A 266 -3.33 -7.03 4.39
N LEU A 267 -2.06 -6.60 4.27
CA LEU A 267 -1.62 -5.28 4.76
C LEU A 267 -1.67 -4.14 3.73
N ILE A 268 -2.37 -4.34 2.65
CA ILE A 268 -2.62 -3.30 1.64
C ILE A 268 -3.37 -2.11 2.24
N HIS A 269 -4.08 -2.33 3.34
CA HIS A 269 -5.11 -1.44 3.87
C HIS A 269 -4.72 -0.72 5.16
N ILE A 270 -3.44 -0.79 5.57
CA ILE A 270 -2.94 -0.10 6.76
C ILE A 270 -2.07 1.09 6.40
#